data_0bf3b9bce420ed0b3654b11f36460532
#
_entry.id   0bf3b9bce420ed0b3654b11f36460532
#
_cell.length_a   1.000
_cell.length_b   1.000
_cell.length_c   1.000
_cell.angle_alpha   90.00
_cell.angle_beta   90.00
_cell.angle_gamma   90.00
#
_symmetry.space_group_name_H-M   'P 1'
#
loop_
_entity.id
_entity.type
_entity.pdbx_description
1 polymer ?
#
loop_
_entity_poly.entity_id
_entity_poly.type
_entity_poly.pdbx_seq_one_letter_code
_entity_poly.pdbx_strand_id
1 'polypeptide(L)'
;MLVLCINSLLSYAGVRWFFGCFSDNLSSGILVWLLLLGIGGQVFISSNIINVFKGINPVGYKQRLAISASLVVCGIILLSVFLLALKPHAMLLSVTGALFPSPFSYALIPIVSFSLLSIGATYGLIAEVYTGFHDIFKSMVRGVNHIAPVIVAYIFTAQFYYSVKYVLSNIL
;
A
#
# COMPACT_ATOMS: atom_id res chain seq x y z
N MET A 1 -8.18 -19.56 -32.84
CA MET A 1 -8.11 -18.37 -31.99
C MET A 1 -6.77 -18.26 -31.27
N LEU A 2 -6.34 -19.23 -30.49
CA LEU A 2 -5.04 -19.23 -29.76
C LEU A 2 -3.82 -19.02 -30.67
N VAL A 3 -3.77 -19.69 -31.83
CA VAL A 3 -2.68 -19.57 -32.80
C VAL A 3 -2.58 -18.17 -33.42
N LEU A 4 -3.69 -17.51 -33.69
CA LEU A 4 -3.74 -16.13 -34.17
C LEU A 4 -3.25 -15.14 -33.09
N CYS A 5 -3.60 -15.38 -31.83
CA CYS A 5 -3.12 -14.58 -30.69
C CYS A 5 -1.60 -14.70 -30.51
N ILE A 6 -1.07 -15.91 -30.60
CA ILE A 6 0.38 -16.16 -30.50
C ILE A 6 1.13 -15.54 -31.67
N ASN A 7 0.61 -15.67 -32.90
CA ASN A 7 1.21 -15.08 -34.09
C ASN A 7 1.22 -13.53 -34.04
N SER A 8 0.16 -12.92 -33.52
CA SER A 8 0.09 -11.46 -33.33
C SER A 8 1.11 -10.95 -32.31
N LEU A 9 1.30 -11.64 -31.19
CA LEU A 9 2.31 -11.27 -30.18
C LEU A 9 3.74 -11.55 -30.65
N LEU A 10 3.98 -12.61 -31.39
CA LEU A 10 5.29 -12.96 -31.93
C LEU A 10 5.65 -12.17 -33.23
N SER A 11 4.72 -11.37 -33.78
CA SER A 11 5.01 -10.46 -34.87
C SER A 11 6.01 -9.38 -34.43
N TYR A 12 6.74 -8.81 -35.38
CA TYR A 12 7.66 -7.69 -35.10
C TYR A 12 6.99 -6.54 -34.35
N ALA A 13 5.75 -6.21 -34.69
CA ALA A 13 4.95 -5.20 -33.98
C ALA A 13 4.58 -5.62 -32.55
N GLY A 14 4.20 -6.87 -32.33
CA GLY A 14 3.85 -7.40 -31.01
C GLY A 14 5.05 -7.45 -30.07
N VAL A 15 6.20 -7.90 -30.54
CA VAL A 15 7.45 -7.91 -29.76
C VAL A 15 7.88 -6.49 -29.39
N ARG A 16 7.84 -5.56 -30.33
CA ARG A 16 8.16 -4.15 -30.10
C ARG A 16 7.21 -3.51 -29.09
N TRP A 17 5.92 -3.81 -29.18
CA TRP A 17 4.91 -3.34 -28.21
C TRP A 17 5.19 -3.93 -26.82
N PHE A 18 5.42 -5.24 -26.73
CA PHE A 18 5.65 -5.90 -25.44
C PHE A 18 6.82 -5.29 -24.67
N PHE A 19 7.95 -5.06 -25.31
CA PHE A 19 9.11 -4.45 -24.65
C PHE A 19 8.95 -2.94 -24.47
N GLY A 20 8.33 -2.24 -25.42
CA GLY A 20 8.12 -0.80 -25.34
C GLY A 20 7.13 -0.37 -24.29
N CYS A 21 6.03 -1.12 -24.10
CA CYS A 21 4.97 -0.81 -23.12
C CYS A 21 5.12 -1.58 -21.82
N PHE A 22 6.20 -2.35 -21.62
CA PHE A 22 6.39 -3.18 -20.43
C PHE A 22 6.33 -2.35 -19.15
N SER A 23 7.05 -1.24 -19.10
CA SER A 23 7.07 -0.32 -17.97
C SER A 23 5.71 0.35 -17.75
N ASP A 24 5.08 0.79 -18.84
CA ASP A 24 3.79 1.50 -18.78
C ASP A 24 2.66 0.59 -18.26
N ASN A 25 2.68 -0.68 -18.66
CA ASN A 25 1.74 -1.69 -18.17
C ASN A 25 1.87 -1.95 -16.66
N LEU A 26 3.06 -1.73 -16.07
CA LEU A 26 3.33 -1.90 -14.66
C LEU A 26 3.21 -0.60 -13.86
N SER A 27 3.16 0.56 -14.52
CA SER A 27 3.15 1.88 -13.87
C SER A 27 1.84 2.22 -13.15
N SER A 28 0.89 1.25 -13.07
CA SER A 28 -0.32 1.43 -12.26
C SER A 28 0.06 1.65 -10.78
N GLY A 29 -0.57 2.62 -10.12
CA GLY A 29 -0.33 2.92 -8.71
C GLY A 29 -0.51 1.74 -7.75
N ILE A 30 -1.10 0.63 -8.23
CA ILE A 30 -1.37 -0.60 -7.46
C ILE A 30 -0.09 -1.19 -6.86
N LEU A 31 1.01 -1.21 -7.62
CA LEU A 31 2.28 -1.76 -7.14
C LEU A 31 2.84 -0.94 -5.96
N VAL A 32 2.79 0.38 -6.08
CA VAL A 32 3.21 1.30 -5.01
C VAL A 32 2.30 1.15 -3.79
N TRP A 33 0.99 1.01 -3.98
CA TRP A 33 0.04 0.80 -2.90
C TRP A 33 0.27 -0.51 -2.15
N LEU A 34 0.51 -1.61 -2.87
CA LEU A 34 0.87 -2.90 -2.27
C LEU A 34 2.14 -2.78 -1.42
N LEU A 35 3.16 -2.12 -1.95
CA LEU A 35 4.44 -1.95 -1.26
C LEU A 35 4.29 -1.11 0.02
N LEU A 36 3.57 0.01 -0.05
CA LEU A 36 3.31 0.87 1.09
C LEU A 36 2.50 0.14 2.18
N LEU A 37 1.43 -0.56 1.80
CA LEU A 37 0.62 -1.35 2.74
C LEU A 37 1.42 -2.46 3.40
N GLY A 38 2.33 -3.10 2.67
CA GLY A 38 3.20 -4.11 3.24
C GLY A 38 4.17 -3.58 4.26
N ILE A 39 4.79 -2.46 3.96
CA ILE A 39 5.70 -1.80 4.90
C ILE A 39 4.95 -1.37 6.17
N GLY A 40 3.87 -0.61 6.02
CA GLY A 40 3.09 -0.11 7.16
C GLY A 40 2.40 -1.22 7.94
N GLY A 41 1.79 -2.17 7.24
CA GLY A 41 1.11 -3.31 7.85
C GLY A 41 2.04 -4.22 8.64
N GLN A 42 3.24 -4.49 8.12
CA GLN A 42 4.20 -5.34 8.83
C GLN A 42 4.71 -4.69 10.11
N VAL A 43 4.99 -3.40 10.11
CA VAL A 43 5.39 -2.69 11.34
C VAL A 43 4.26 -2.75 12.36
N PHE A 44 3.01 -2.55 11.93
CA PHE A 44 1.85 -2.65 12.81
C PHE A 44 1.67 -4.07 13.38
N ILE A 45 1.79 -5.12 12.57
CA ILE A 45 1.68 -6.52 13.01
C ILE A 45 2.82 -6.89 13.95
N SER A 46 4.07 -6.52 13.61
CA SER A 46 5.27 -6.84 14.41
C SER A 46 5.31 -6.09 15.74
N SER A 47 4.57 -4.99 15.89
CA SER A 47 4.46 -4.26 17.16
C SER A 47 3.70 -5.01 18.26
N ASN A 48 3.04 -6.13 17.92
CA ASN A 48 2.26 -6.95 18.87
C ASN A 48 0.98 -6.29 19.40
N ILE A 49 0.60 -5.13 18.87
CA ILE A 49 -0.60 -4.39 19.32
C ILE A 49 -1.89 -5.23 19.16
N ILE A 50 -1.97 -6.04 18.09
CA ILE A 50 -3.12 -6.90 17.80
C ILE A 50 -3.34 -7.94 18.89
N ASN A 51 -2.29 -8.51 19.45
CA ASN A 51 -2.37 -9.55 20.49
C ASN A 51 -2.86 -8.97 21.82
N VAL A 52 -2.57 -7.71 22.08
CA VAL A 52 -3.09 -7.00 23.27
C VAL A 52 -4.59 -6.71 23.10
N PHE A 53 -5.03 -6.27 21.92
CA PHE A 53 -6.46 -6.07 21.67
C PHE A 53 -7.27 -7.38 21.71
N LYS A 54 -6.65 -8.51 21.37
CA LYS A 54 -7.28 -9.84 21.51
C LYS A 54 -7.30 -10.39 22.93
N GLY A 55 -6.74 -9.65 23.91
CA GLY A 55 -6.71 -10.07 25.31
C GLY A 55 -5.80 -11.27 25.60
N ILE A 56 -4.90 -11.61 24.68
CA ILE A 56 -4.01 -12.77 24.80
C ILE A 56 -2.92 -12.52 25.85
N ASN A 57 -2.48 -11.26 25.99
CA ASN A 57 -1.42 -10.88 26.93
C ASN A 57 -1.97 -9.98 28.06
N PRO A 58 -1.53 -10.17 29.32
CA PRO A 58 -1.89 -9.27 30.41
C PRO A 58 -1.35 -7.87 30.14
N VAL A 59 -2.21 -6.87 30.22
CA VAL A 59 -1.87 -5.47 29.90
C VAL A 59 -1.07 -4.87 31.07
N GLY A 60 0.24 -4.86 30.95
CA GLY A 60 1.15 -4.20 31.89
C GLY A 60 1.07 -2.66 31.79
N TYR A 61 1.68 -1.97 32.76
CA TYR A 61 1.69 -0.49 32.80
C TYR A 61 2.27 0.13 31.51
N LYS A 62 3.39 -0.39 31.02
CA LYS A 62 4.04 0.09 29.79
C LYS A 62 3.13 -0.08 28.57
N GLN A 63 2.41 -1.18 28.48
CA GLN A 63 1.49 -1.45 27.38
C GLN A 63 0.27 -0.52 27.40
N ARG A 64 -0.25 -0.18 28.59
CA ARG A 64 -1.33 0.82 28.72
C ARG A 64 -0.87 2.19 28.25
N LEU A 65 0.33 2.60 28.65
CA LEU A 65 0.94 3.85 28.20
C LEU A 65 1.15 3.85 26.68
N ALA A 66 1.63 2.73 26.12
CA ALA A 66 1.83 2.57 24.70
C ALA A 66 0.51 2.67 23.91
N ILE A 67 -0.57 2.06 24.39
CA ILE A 67 -1.90 2.18 23.79
C ILE A 67 -2.39 3.63 23.82
N SER A 68 -2.27 4.30 24.99
CA SER A 68 -2.68 5.70 25.10
C SER A 68 -1.92 6.60 24.13
N ALA A 69 -0.60 6.45 24.05
CA ALA A 69 0.23 7.22 23.11
C ALA A 69 -0.11 6.92 21.64
N SER A 70 -0.33 5.66 21.28
CA SER A 70 -0.71 5.29 19.92
C SER A 70 -2.09 5.80 19.52
N LEU A 71 -3.04 5.90 20.49
CA LEU A 71 -4.34 6.53 20.27
C LEU A 71 -4.21 8.05 20.03
N VAL A 72 -3.34 8.73 20.76
CA VAL A 72 -3.06 10.16 20.53
C VAL A 72 -2.49 10.37 19.13
N VAL A 73 -1.52 9.56 18.71
CA VAL A 73 -0.95 9.63 17.33
C VAL A 73 -2.02 9.38 16.27
N CYS A 74 -2.87 8.36 16.48
CA CYS A 74 -4.01 8.09 15.61
C CYS A 74 -4.95 9.30 15.52
N GLY A 75 -5.29 9.91 16.65
CA GLY A 75 -6.13 11.12 16.72
C GLY A 75 -5.52 12.31 15.96
N ILE A 76 -4.21 12.54 16.09
CA ILE A 76 -3.49 13.60 15.36
C ILE A 76 -3.55 13.35 13.85
N ILE A 77 -3.33 12.10 13.40
CA ILE A 77 -3.39 11.76 11.97
C ILE A 77 -4.81 11.95 11.44
N LEU A 78 -5.83 11.46 12.15
CA LEU A 78 -7.23 11.63 11.75
C LEU A 78 -7.62 13.11 11.69
N LEU A 79 -7.20 13.91 12.67
CA LEU A 79 -7.45 15.35 12.68
C LEU A 79 -6.77 16.03 11.48
N SER A 80 -5.53 15.65 11.17
CA SER A 80 -4.80 16.18 10.01
C SER A 80 -5.51 15.86 8.70
N VAL A 81 -5.95 14.62 8.53
CA VAL A 81 -6.72 14.18 7.34
C VAL A 81 -8.05 14.93 7.26
N PHE A 82 -8.75 15.08 8.39
CA PHE A 82 -10.00 15.83 8.45
C PHE A 82 -9.82 17.29 8.01
N LEU A 83 -8.79 17.96 8.51
CA LEU A 83 -8.49 19.34 8.13
C LEU A 83 -8.11 19.49 6.66
N LEU A 84 -7.41 18.49 6.10
CA LEU A 84 -6.96 18.50 4.70
C LEU A 84 -8.07 18.11 3.71
N ALA A 85 -9.10 17.37 4.16
CA ALA A 85 -10.17 16.85 3.30
C ALA A 85 -11.46 17.67 3.36
N LEU A 86 -11.80 18.25 4.52
CA LEU A 86 -13.14 18.82 4.77
C LEU A 86 -13.19 20.35 4.86
N LYS A 87 -12.05 21.04 4.86
CA LYS A 87 -12.07 22.52 4.78
C LYS A 87 -12.58 22.97 3.40
N PRO A 88 -13.40 24.03 3.34
CA PRO A 88 -13.73 24.68 2.07
C PRO A 88 -12.40 25.15 1.41
N HIS A 89 -12.19 24.76 0.15
CA HIS A 89 -10.94 24.88 -0.60
C HIS A 89 -9.81 23.93 -0.13
N ALA A 90 -10.18 22.76 0.39
CA ALA A 90 -9.21 21.75 0.82
C ALA A 90 -8.35 21.27 -0.37
N MET A 91 -7.04 21.16 -0.14
CA MET A 91 -6.07 20.75 -1.17
C MET A 91 -6.32 19.36 -1.73
N LEU A 92 -7.04 18.50 -1.01
CA LEU A 92 -7.32 17.13 -1.40
C LEU A 92 -8.67 16.96 -2.12
N LEU A 93 -9.54 18.00 -2.18
CA LEU A 93 -10.76 17.95 -2.95
C LEU A 93 -10.50 18.19 -4.44
N SER A 94 -11.38 17.61 -5.28
CA SER A 94 -11.44 17.96 -6.71
C SER A 94 -11.86 19.41 -6.90
N VAL A 95 -11.49 20.01 -8.03
CA VAL A 95 -11.93 21.37 -8.46
C VAL A 95 -13.46 21.48 -8.46
N THR A 96 -14.17 20.37 -8.66
CA THR A 96 -15.63 20.26 -8.65
C THR A 96 -16.23 20.06 -7.25
N GLY A 97 -15.40 19.98 -6.18
CA GLY A 97 -15.85 19.69 -4.82
C GLY A 97 -16.23 18.23 -4.57
N ALA A 98 -16.04 17.32 -5.55
CA ALA A 98 -16.34 15.90 -5.41
C ALA A 98 -15.20 15.15 -4.70
N LEU A 99 -15.56 14.18 -3.83
CA LEU A 99 -14.61 13.30 -3.15
C LEU A 99 -14.03 12.21 -4.07
N PHE A 100 -14.74 11.86 -5.16
CA PHE A 100 -14.33 10.85 -6.15
C PHE A 100 -14.72 11.31 -7.57
N PRO A 101 -13.80 11.20 -8.57
CA PRO A 101 -12.36 11.01 -8.47
C PRO A 101 -11.65 12.29 -7.99
N SER A 102 -10.77 12.18 -7.01
CA SER A 102 -10.03 13.33 -6.45
C SER A 102 -8.63 12.93 -6.00
N PRO A 103 -7.70 13.87 -5.79
CA PRO A 103 -6.42 13.59 -5.15
C PRO A 103 -6.55 12.84 -3.81
N PHE A 104 -7.64 13.05 -3.08
CA PHE A 104 -7.95 12.33 -1.85
C PHE A 104 -8.07 10.82 -2.06
N SER A 105 -8.75 10.39 -3.13
CA SER A 105 -8.92 8.96 -3.42
C SER A 105 -7.59 8.24 -3.70
N TYR A 106 -6.66 8.92 -4.35
CA TYR A 106 -5.30 8.40 -4.58
C TYR A 106 -4.43 8.42 -3.32
N ALA A 107 -4.66 9.37 -2.41
CA ALA A 107 -3.94 9.51 -1.15
C ALA A 107 -4.41 8.55 -0.05
N LEU A 108 -5.59 7.93 -0.17
CA LEU A 108 -6.18 7.07 0.85
C LEU A 108 -5.25 5.95 1.29
N ILE A 109 -4.70 5.20 0.35
CA ILE A 109 -3.81 4.06 0.65
C ILE A 109 -2.48 4.50 1.27
N PRO A 110 -1.77 5.52 0.74
CA PRO A 110 -0.62 6.10 1.42
C PRO A 110 -0.91 6.59 2.84
N ILE A 111 -2.05 7.27 3.07
CA ILE A 111 -2.45 7.77 4.39
C ILE A 111 -2.67 6.60 5.36
N VAL A 112 -3.42 5.57 4.95
CA VAL A 112 -3.66 4.37 5.78
C VAL A 112 -2.34 3.68 6.10
N SER A 113 -1.47 3.50 5.12
CA SER A 113 -0.17 2.86 5.30
C SER A 113 0.73 3.64 6.28
N PHE A 114 0.79 4.96 6.12
CA PHE A 114 1.53 5.84 7.03
C PHE A 114 0.95 5.81 8.46
N SER A 115 -0.38 5.77 8.58
CA SER A 115 -1.06 5.66 9.88
C SER A 115 -0.69 4.35 10.58
N LEU A 116 -0.76 3.22 9.88
CA LEU A 116 -0.38 1.92 10.42
C LEU A 116 1.08 1.90 10.87
N LEU A 117 1.98 2.46 10.06
CA LEU A 117 3.40 2.57 10.37
C LEU A 117 3.63 3.41 11.62
N SER A 118 3.02 4.59 11.70
CA SER A 118 3.19 5.52 12.83
C SER A 118 2.64 4.95 14.13
N ILE A 119 1.45 4.37 14.09
CA ILE A 119 0.82 3.73 15.26
C ILE A 119 1.64 2.53 15.73
N GLY A 120 2.04 1.65 14.79
CA GLY A 120 2.84 0.47 15.10
C GLY A 120 4.23 0.81 15.66
N ALA A 121 4.90 1.82 15.09
CA ALA A 121 6.19 2.28 15.56
C ALA A 121 6.09 2.90 16.96
N THR A 122 5.12 3.79 17.20
CA THR A 122 4.91 4.43 18.50
C THR A 122 4.61 3.40 19.58
N TYR A 123 3.68 2.49 19.30
CA TYR A 123 3.34 1.42 20.23
C TYR A 123 4.56 0.52 20.52
N GLY A 124 5.23 0.06 19.46
CA GLY A 124 6.34 -0.87 19.59
C GLY A 124 7.54 -0.30 20.34
N LEU A 125 7.82 1.01 20.22
CA LEU A 125 8.87 1.69 20.98
C LEU A 125 8.51 1.82 22.47
N ILE A 126 7.29 2.25 22.79
CA ILE A 126 6.88 2.48 24.18
C ILE A 126 6.64 1.16 24.92
N ALA A 127 6.12 0.15 24.23
CA ALA A 127 5.94 -1.20 24.78
C ALA A 127 7.27 -1.99 24.85
N GLU A 128 8.40 -1.39 24.42
CA GLU A 128 9.72 -2.02 24.39
C GLU A 128 9.79 -3.29 23.51
N VAL A 129 8.88 -3.42 22.57
CA VAL A 129 8.92 -4.47 21.53
C VAL A 129 10.03 -4.18 20.52
N TYR A 130 10.25 -2.89 20.24
CA TYR A 130 11.36 -2.41 19.43
C TYR A 130 12.39 -1.73 20.35
N THR A 131 13.65 -2.14 20.24
CA THR A 131 14.76 -1.55 21.00
C THR A 131 15.23 -0.22 20.43
N GLY A 132 14.89 0.05 19.16
CA GLY A 132 15.24 1.30 18.48
C GLY A 132 14.77 1.36 17.04
N PHE A 133 15.17 2.41 16.34
CA PHE A 133 14.83 2.64 14.94
C PHE A 133 15.31 1.52 14.00
N HIS A 134 16.40 0.84 14.35
CA HIS A 134 16.92 -0.28 13.57
C HIS A 134 15.89 -1.43 13.48
N ASP A 135 15.21 -1.74 14.58
CA ASP A 135 14.22 -2.82 14.61
C ASP A 135 12.97 -2.45 13.80
N ILE A 136 12.58 -1.17 13.82
CA ILE A 136 11.49 -0.67 12.98
C ILE A 136 11.86 -0.83 11.51
N PHE A 137 13.07 -0.42 11.13
CA PHE A 137 13.55 -0.57 9.75
C PHE A 137 13.61 -2.03 9.31
N LYS A 138 14.10 -2.91 10.18
CA LYS A 138 14.11 -4.35 9.95
C LYS A 138 12.68 -4.92 9.75
N SER A 139 11.71 -4.40 10.49
CA SER A 139 10.29 -4.76 10.29
C SER A 139 9.74 -4.25 8.96
N MET A 140 10.12 -3.04 8.53
CA MET A 140 9.74 -2.51 7.20
C MET A 140 10.27 -3.41 6.07
N VAL A 141 11.56 -3.78 6.14
CA VAL A 141 12.18 -4.69 5.15
C VAL A 141 11.50 -6.06 5.15
N ARG A 142 11.14 -6.56 6.32
CA ARG A 142 10.37 -7.81 6.45
C ARG A 142 9.00 -7.71 5.77
N GLY A 143 8.36 -6.52 5.82
CA GLY A 143 7.11 -6.24 5.11
C GLY A 143 7.25 -6.34 3.60
N VAL A 144 8.32 -5.82 3.04
CA VAL A 144 8.62 -5.95 1.60
C VAL A 144 8.78 -7.42 1.22
N ASN A 145 9.51 -8.20 2.03
CA ASN A 145 9.71 -9.63 1.80
C ASN A 145 8.40 -10.43 1.83
N HIS A 146 7.46 -10.08 2.73
CA HIS A 146 6.14 -10.73 2.80
C HIS A 146 5.28 -10.46 1.56
N ILE A 147 5.40 -9.28 0.97
CA ILE A 147 4.63 -8.89 -0.21
C ILE A 147 5.33 -9.28 -1.52
N ALA A 148 6.63 -9.60 -1.49
CA ALA A 148 7.38 -9.97 -2.69
C ALA A 148 6.67 -11.00 -3.59
N PRO A 149 6.11 -12.12 -3.07
CA PRO A 149 5.40 -13.08 -3.93
C PRO A 149 4.13 -12.48 -4.57
N VAL A 150 3.43 -11.58 -3.88
CA VAL A 150 2.24 -10.89 -4.42
C VAL A 150 2.66 -9.92 -5.52
N ILE A 151 3.77 -9.20 -5.35
CA ILE A 151 4.32 -8.30 -6.38
C ILE A 151 4.69 -9.09 -7.62
N VAL A 152 5.37 -10.22 -7.47
CA VAL A 152 5.73 -11.09 -8.60
C VAL A 152 4.47 -11.59 -9.32
N ALA A 153 3.49 -12.11 -8.58
CA ALA A 153 2.21 -12.54 -9.16
C ALA A 153 1.50 -11.40 -9.90
N TYR A 154 1.52 -10.18 -9.34
CA TYR A 154 0.94 -9.00 -9.97
C TYR A 154 1.63 -8.66 -11.29
N ILE A 155 2.98 -8.69 -11.36
CA ILE A 155 3.74 -8.40 -12.57
C ILE A 155 3.31 -9.34 -13.70
N PHE A 156 3.27 -10.65 -13.46
CA PHE A 156 2.87 -11.63 -14.48
C PHE A 156 1.41 -11.46 -14.90
N THR A 157 0.51 -11.25 -13.93
CA THR A 157 -0.92 -11.08 -14.22
C THR A 157 -1.19 -9.80 -15.01
N ALA A 158 -0.54 -8.70 -14.67
CA ALA A 158 -0.66 -7.44 -15.40
C ALA A 158 -0.17 -7.57 -16.84
N GLN A 159 1.01 -8.16 -17.05
CA GLN A 159 1.54 -8.39 -18.39
C GLN A 159 0.65 -9.31 -19.22
N PHE A 160 0.13 -10.37 -18.62
CA PHE A 160 -0.81 -11.26 -19.29
C PHE A 160 -2.10 -10.53 -19.70
N TYR A 161 -2.68 -9.75 -18.79
CA TYR A 161 -3.89 -8.98 -19.06
C TYR A 161 -3.70 -7.98 -20.20
N TYR A 162 -2.63 -7.19 -20.18
CA TYR A 162 -2.36 -6.21 -21.24
C TYR A 162 -2.00 -6.88 -22.56
N SER A 163 -1.31 -8.02 -22.56
CA SER A 163 -1.05 -8.81 -23.77
C SER A 163 -2.33 -9.31 -24.43
N VAL A 164 -3.27 -9.83 -23.63
CA VAL A 164 -4.59 -10.25 -24.13
C VAL A 164 -5.36 -9.05 -24.67
N LYS A 165 -5.35 -7.92 -23.98
CA LYS A 165 -6.00 -6.69 -24.43
C LYS A 165 -5.44 -6.19 -25.76
N TYR A 166 -4.11 -6.19 -25.92
CA TYR A 166 -3.45 -5.81 -27.17
C TYR A 166 -3.87 -6.69 -28.35
N VAL A 167 -3.90 -8.00 -28.13
CA VAL A 167 -4.32 -8.95 -29.16
C VAL A 167 -5.78 -8.74 -29.56
N LEU A 168 -6.68 -8.55 -28.58
CA LEU A 168 -8.10 -8.32 -28.83
C LEU A 168 -8.33 -7.00 -29.61
N SER A 169 -7.56 -5.94 -29.29
CA SER A 169 -7.69 -4.65 -29.98
C SER A 169 -7.15 -4.67 -31.42
N ASN A 170 -6.29 -5.64 -31.77
CA ASN A 170 -5.78 -5.80 -33.14
C ASN A 170 -6.58 -6.80 -34.00
N ILE A 171 -7.51 -7.54 -33.39
CA ILE A 171 -8.36 -8.54 -34.08
C ILE A 171 -9.77 -8.00 -34.36
N LEU A 172 -10.23 -7.02 -33.54
CA LEU A 172 -11.50 -6.31 -33.71
C LEU A 172 -11.32 -5.03 -34.51
#